data_14d06d78b68b4f07e9932db4d737caa1
#
_entry.id   14d06d78b68b4f07e9932db4d737caa1
#
_cell.length_a   1.000
_cell.length_b   1.000
_cell.length_c   1.000
_cell.angle_alpha   90.00
_cell.angle_beta   90.00
_cell.angle_gamma   90.00
#
_symmetry.space_group_name_H-M   'P 1'
#
loop_
_entity.id
_entity.type
_entity.pdbx_description
1 polymer ?
#
loop_
_entity_poly.entity_id
_entity_poly.type
_entity_poly.pdbx_seq_one_letter_code
_entity_poly.pdbx_strand_id
1 'polypeptide(L)'
;MFIVTVGHCAQALSCKAFPEKLIPNDLFVTIHMPLFMIASGFVLNFDKIRATPFKDYISNKFTRLIVPMIAWLAIYSIFTIRIPDINGIFTTYWYLAALFFSLITIRLFSSFIKNNTILVIITLMFILANPLSRTAHTNFMFPFLIYGYLLKKFIGKMNIAYSIPFAIVFIILYTFYWGIEHTV
;
A
#
# COMPACT_ATOMS: atom_id res chain seq x y z
N MET A 1 -2.73 -12.04 -6.98
CA MET A 1 -3.76 -11.58 -7.92
C MET A 1 -5.10 -12.25 -7.70
N PHE A 2 -5.17 -13.57 -7.59
CA PHE A 2 -6.42 -14.33 -7.36
C PHE A 2 -7.27 -13.82 -6.18
N ILE A 3 -6.67 -13.58 -5.02
CA ILE A 3 -7.36 -13.11 -3.80
C ILE A 3 -8.04 -11.74 -4.02
N VAL A 4 -7.41 -10.83 -4.75
CA VAL A 4 -7.98 -9.50 -5.05
C VAL A 4 -9.20 -9.63 -5.96
N THR A 5 -9.09 -10.48 -6.99
CA THR A 5 -10.19 -10.74 -7.92
C THR A 5 -11.38 -11.37 -7.21
N VAL A 6 -11.13 -12.37 -6.35
CA VAL A 6 -12.17 -13.01 -5.54
C VAL A 6 -12.83 -12.00 -4.58
N GLY A 7 -12.05 -11.13 -3.93
CA GLY A 7 -12.58 -10.08 -3.05
C GLY A 7 -13.49 -9.10 -3.79
N HIS A 8 -13.09 -8.61 -4.95
CA HIS A 8 -13.92 -7.71 -5.76
C HIS A 8 -15.15 -8.41 -6.35
N CYS A 9 -15.05 -9.67 -6.76
CA CYS A 9 -16.20 -10.46 -7.19
C CYS A 9 -17.20 -10.69 -6.03
N ALA A 10 -16.72 -11.00 -4.83
CA ALA A 10 -17.55 -11.15 -3.64
C ALA A 10 -18.24 -9.84 -3.28
N GLN A 11 -17.55 -8.72 -3.37
CA GLN A 11 -18.11 -7.38 -3.15
C GLN A 11 -19.20 -7.05 -4.19
N ALA A 12 -18.98 -7.34 -5.47
CA ALA A 12 -19.95 -7.11 -6.52
C ALA A 12 -21.19 -8.00 -6.38
N LEU A 13 -21.03 -9.24 -5.94
CA LEU A 13 -22.13 -10.18 -5.70
C LEU A 13 -22.93 -9.82 -4.44
N SER A 14 -22.27 -9.42 -3.34
CA SER A 14 -22.96 -9.05 -2.10
C SER A 14 -23.80 -7.77 -2.26
N CYS A 15 -23.42 -6.84 -3.11
CA CYS A 15 -24.21 -5.63 -3.38
C CYS A 15 -25.52 -5.89 -4.16
N LYS A 16 -25.65 -7.01 -4.89
CA LYS A 16 -26.79 -7.28 -5.76
C LYS A 16 -27.68 -8.47 -5.31
N ALA A 17 -27.11 -9.46 -4.66
CA ALA A 17 -27.81 -10.73 -4.43
C ALA A 17 -28.14 -11.04 -2.97
N PHE A 18 -27.44 -10.45 -2.00
CA PHE A 18 -27.64 -10.76 -0.58
C PHE A 18 -27.59 -9.49 0.28
N PRO A 19 -28.73 -9.03 0.82
CA PRO A 19 -28.76 -7.86 1.71
C PRO A 19 -28.11 -8.13 3.08
N GLU A 20 -27.90 -9.37 3.46
CA GLU A 20 -27.18 -9.73 4.68
C GLU A 20 -25.71 -9.96 4.36
N LYS A 21 -24.84 -9.18 4.99
CA LYS A 21 -23.38 -9.22 4.87
C LYS A 21 -22.84 -10.58 5.31
N LEU A 22 -22.75 -11.54 4.39
CA LEU A 22 -22.23 -12.88 4.67
C LEU A 22 -20.72 -12.89 4.95
N ILE A 23 -19.99 -11.88 4.44
CA ILE A 23 -18.58 -11.67 4.76
C ILE A 23 -18.40 -10.15 4.92
N PRO A 24 -17.81 -9.65 6.01
CA PRO A 24 -17.48 -8.25 6.13
C PRO A 24 -16.53 -7.88 4.99
N ASN A 25 -17.03 -7.18 3.97
CA ASN A 25 -16.21 -6.69 2.84
C ASN A 25 -14.98 -5.92 3.35
N ASP A 26 -15.14 -5.23 4.47
CA ASP A 26 -14.12 -4.49 5.17
C ASP A 26 -12.95 -5.37 5.63
N LEU A 27 -13.21 -6.62 6.04
CA LEU A 27 -12.15 -7.55 6.47
C LEU A 27 -11.22 -7.94 5.31
N PHE A 28 -11.78 -8.18 4.12
CA PHE A 28 -10.98 -8.51 2.93
C PHE A 28 -10.10 -7.35 2.49
N VAL A 29 -10.66 -6.14 2.42
CA VAL A 29 -9.91 -4.93 2.08
C VAL A 29 -8.86 -4.65 3.16
N THR A 30 -9.21 -4.83 4.42
CA THR A 30 -8.32 -4.59 5.57
C THR A 30 -7.10 -5.51 5.57
N ILE A 31 -7.22 -6.74 5.11
CA ILE A 31 -6.12 -7.72 5.17
C ILE A 31 -5.27 -7.71 3.88
N HIS A 32 -5.87 -7.70 2.70
CA HIS A 32 -5.12 -7.93 1.47
C HIS A 32 -4.23 -6.75 1.07
N MET A 33 -4.67 -5.50 1.29
CA MET A 33 -3.87 -4.32 0.95
C MET A 33 -2.60 -4.19 1.81
N PRO A 34 -2.68 -4.33 3.15
CA PRO A 34 -1.49 -4.43 3.99
C PRO A 34 -0.53 -5.57 3.59
N LEU A 35 -1.04 -6.75 3.23
CA LEU A 35 -0.21 -7.86 2.77
C LEU A 35 0.57 -7.53 1.50
N PHE A 36 -0.03 -6.82 0.55
CA PHE A 36 0.68 -6.37 -0.66
C PHE A 36 1.75 -5.34 -0.34
N MET A 37 1.51 -4.45 0.63
CA MET A 37 2.54 -3.50 1.08
C MET A 37 3.69 -4.22 1.77
N ILE A 38 3.41 -5.20 2.63
CA ILE A 38 4.43 -6.05 3.26
C ILE A 38 5.25 -6.78 2.19
N ALA A 39 4.60 -7.41 1.21
CA ALA A 39 5.28 -8.08 0.10
C ALA A 39 6.15 -7.11 -0.72
N SER A 40 5.65 -5.91 -0.97
CA SER A 40 6.40 -4.85 -1.67
C SER A 40 7.62 -4.39 -0.85
N GLY A 41 7.48 -4.26 0.46
CA GLY A 41 8.56 -3.95 1.39
C GLY A 41 9.60 -5.07 1.46
N PHE A 42 9.16 -6.32 1.44
CA PHE A 42 10.05 -7.47 1.46
C PHE A 42 11.02 -7.52 0.27
N VAL A 43 10.58 -7.10 -0.92
CA VAL A 43 11.44 -7.01 -2.10
C VAL A 43 12.23 -5.71 -2.18
N LEU A 44 12.02 -4.77 -1.24
CA LEU A 44 12.70 -3.49 -1.22
C LEU A 44 14.22 -3.68 -1.01
N ASN A 45 15.01 -2.92 -1.78
CA ASN A 45 16.47 -2.90 -1.66
C ASN A 45 16.96 -1.45 -1.77
N PHE A 46 17.38 -0.89 -0.64
CA PHE A 46 17.83 0.51 -0.57
C PHE A 46 19.11 0.76 -1.37
N ASP A 47 20.01 -0.21 -1.47
CA ASP A 47 21.25 -0.05 -2.24
C ASP A 47 20.95 0.06 -3.72
N LYS A 48 20.03 -0.77 -4.24
CA LYS A 48 19.55 -0.66 -5.61
C LYS A 48 18.81 0.65 -5.87
N ILE A 49 18.03 1.11 -4.90
CA ILE A 49 17.29 2.39 -4.98
C ILE A 49 18.30 3.56 -5.11
N ARG A 50 19.38 3.55 -4.33
CA ARG A 50 20.43 4.58 -4.38
C ARG A 50 21.23 4.54 -5.66
N ALA A 51 21.58 3.34 -6.15
CA ALA A 51 22.36 3.15 -7.36
C ALA A 51 21.62 3.60 -8.63
N THR A 52 20.29 3.59 -8.62
CA THR A 52 19.50 3.99 -9.80
C THR A 52 19.38 5.51 -9.87
N PRO A 53 19.66 6.17 -11.02
CA PRO A 53 19.43 7.58 -11.21
C PRO A 53 17.98 7.97 -10.87
N PHE A 54 17.79 9.15 -10.28
CA PHE A 54 16.47 9.57 -9.78
C PHE A 54 15.40 9.57 -10.87
N LYS A 55 15.74 10.11 -12.04
CA LYS A 55 14.85 10.17 -13.20
C LYS A 55 14.40 8.78 -13.66
N ASP A 56 15.37 7.87 -13.78
CA ASP A 56 15.09 6.49 -14.23
C ASP A 56 14.28 5.72 -13.22
N TYR A 57 14.52 5.94 -11.93
CA TYR A 57 13.75 5.34 -10.86
C TYR A 57 12.28 5.76 -10.91
N ILE A 58 12.02 7.08 -11.02
CA ILE A 58 10.65 7.61 -11.13
C ILE A 58 9.97 7.08 -12.40
N SER A 59 10.63 7.18 -13.55
CA SER A 59 10.09 6.71 -14.83
C SER A 59 9.71 5.23 -14.77
N ASN A 60 10.58 4.39 -14.24
CA ASN A 60 10.30 2.97 -14.07
C ASN A 60 9.12 2.68 -13.13
N LYS A 61 9.01 3.43 -12.02
CA LYS A 61 7.88 3.26 -11.09
C LYS A 61 6.59 3.79 -11.66
N PHE A 62 6.64 4.92 -12.35
CA PHE A 62 5.50 5.49 -13.06
C PHE A 62 4.96 4.51 -14.11
N THR A 63 5.82 4.00 -14.98
CA THR A 63 5.42 3.05 -16.03
C THR A 63 4.84 1.76 -15.46
N ARG A 64 5.36 1.28 -14.32
CA ARG A 64 4.91 0.00 -13.74
C ARG A 64 3.69 0.11 -12.84
N LEU A 65 3.41 1.26 -12.25
CA LEU A 65 2.31 1.45 -11.29
C LEU A 65 1.21 2.35 -11.87
N ILE A 66 1.59 3.51 -12.43
CA ILE A 66 0.62 4.52 -12.87
C ILE A 66 0.06 4.21 -14.26
N VAL A 67 0.89 3.78 -15.20
CA VAL A 67 0.43 3.45 -16.56
C VAL A 67 -0.62 2.32 -16.55
N PRO A 68 -0.44 1.19 -15.84
CA PRO A 68 -1.50 0.18 -15.74
C PRO A 68 -2.76 0.71 -15.05
N MET A 69 -2.62 1.57 -14.05
CA MET A 69 -3.76 2.22 -13.40
C MET A 69 -4.58 3.04 -14.40
N ILE A 70 -3.91 3.88 -15.20
CA ILE A 70 -4.57 4.71 -16.24
C ILE A 70 -5.20 3.82 -17.32
N ALA A 71 -4.51 2.75 -17.74
CA ALA A 71 -5.02 1.82 -18.75
C ALA A 71 -6.32 1.14 -18.27
N TRP A 72 -6.37 0.68 -17.02
CA TRP A 72 -7.58 0.10 -16.44
C TRP A 72 -8.72 1.11 -16.31
N LEU A 73 -8.41 2.37 -15.96
CA LEU A 73 -9.40 3.44 -15.94
C LEU A 73 -9.98 3.71 -17.32
N ALA A 74 -9.15 3.77 -18.35
CA ALA A 74 -9.60 3.96 -19.72
C ALA A 74 -10.53 2.80 -20.16
N ILE A 75 -10.14 1.55 -19.86
CA ILE A 75 -10.99 0.39 -20.13
C ILE A 75 -12.31 0.49 -19.38
N TYR A 76 -12.29 0.79 -18.08
CA TYR A 76 -13.49 0.93 -17.27
C TYR A 76 -14.42 2.03 -17.81
N SER A 77 -13.87 3.19 -18.23
CA SER A 77 -14.64 4.31 -18.81
C SER A 77 -15.35 3.92 -20.10
N ILE A 78 -14.70 3.13 -20.96
CA ILE A 78 -15.28 2.61 -22.20
C ILE A 78 -16.48 1.70 -21.90
N PHE A 79 -16.35 0.80 -20.92
CA PHE A 79 -17.43 -0.13 -20.61
C PHE A 79 -18.59 0.48 -19.82
N THR A 80 -18.36 1.51 -19.02
CA THR A 80 -19.39 2.14 -18.19
C THR A 80 -20.00 3.38 -18.82
N ILE A 81 -19.45 3.87 -19.94
CA ILE A 81 -19.84 5.14 -20.60
C ILE A 81 -19.82 6.32 -19.60
N ARG A 82 -19.00 6.21 -18.57
CA ARG A 82 -18.80 7.25 -17.54
C ARG A 82 -17.34 7.65 -17.50
N ILE A 83 -17.10 8.97 -17.56
CA ILE A 83 -15.77 9.50 -17.27
C ILE A 83 -15.61 9.45 -15.75
N PRO A 84 -14.66 8.67 -15.20
CA PRO A 84 -14.43 8.64 -13.77
C PRO A 84 -13.96 10.03 -13.31
N ASP A 85 -14.55 10.53 -12.24
CA ASP A 85 -14.05 11.72 -11.57
C ASP A 85 -12.62 11.45 -11.07
N ILE A 86 -11.77 12.50 -11.08
CA ILE A 86 -10.38 12.42 -10.62
C ILE A 86 -10.33 11.89 -9.17
N ASN A 87 -11.27 12.30 -8.33
CA ASN A 87 -11.39 11.76 -6.97
C ASN A 87 -11.71 10.26 -6.96
N GLY A 88 -12.60 9.81 -7.85
CA GLY A 88 -12.93 8.38 -8.02
C GLY A 88 -11.73 7.53 -8.45
N ILE A 89 -10.79 8.11 -9.20
CA ILE A 89 -9.54 7.45 -9.60
C ILE A 89 -8.68 7.13 -8.37
N PHE A 90 -8.45 8.13 -7.53
CA PHE A 90 -7.65 7.97 -6.32
C PHE A 90 -8.33 7.09 -5.27
N THR A 91 -9.66 7.08 -5.19
CA THR A 91 -10.39 6.20 -4.28
C THR A 91 -10.42 4.74 -4.75
N THR A 92 -10.46 4.48 -6.05
CA THR A 92 -10.47 3.10 -6.58
C THR A 92 -9.09 2.46 -6.59
N TYR A 93 -8.04 3.24 -6.92
CA TYR A 93 -6.66 2.75 -7.05
C TYR A 93 -5.72 3.34 -5.99
N TRP A 94 -6.28 3.77 -4.86
CA TRP A 94 -5.56 4.42 -3.76
C TRP A 94 -4.30 3.65 -3.31
N TYR A 95 -4.35 2.31 -3.35
CA TYR A 95 -3.21 1.48 -2.99
C TYR A 95 -1.99 1.68 -3.90
N LEU A 96 -2.21 1.74 -5.23
CA LEU A 96 -1.12 1.96 -6.19
C LEU A 96 -0.52 3.36 -6.03
N ALA A 97 -1.37 4.35 -5.77
CA ALA A 97 -0.94 5.71 -5.46
C ALA A 97 -0.12 5.74 -4.16
N ALA A 98 -0.61 5.11 -3.08
CA ALA A 98 0.09 5.02 -1.80
C ALA A 98 1.46 4.34 -1.94
N LEU A 99 1.54 3.24 -2.69
CA LEU A 99 2.79 2.55 -2.96
C LEU A 99 3.75 3.44 -3.78
N PHE A 100 3.25 4.10 -4.82
CA PHE A 100 4.06 5.00 -5.65
C PHE A 100 4.64 6.14 -4.82
N PHE A 101 3.81 6.88 -4.07
CA PHE A 101 4.27 7.97 -3.20
C PHE A 101 5.25 7.49 -2.14
N SER A 102 5.00 6.34 -1.51
CA SER A 102 5.92 5.73 -0.54
C SER A 102 7.30 5.48 -1.14
N LEU A 103 7.36 4.90 -2.34
CA LEU A 103 8.61 4.59 -3.01
C LEU A 103 9.37 5.84 -3.48
N ILE A 104 8.66 6.87 -3.96
CA ILE A 104 9.25 8.15 -4.33
C ILE A 104 9.83 8.85 -3.10
N THR A 105 9.10 8.88 -1.99
CA THR A 105 9.56 9.48 -0.73
C THR A 105 10.81 8.78 -0.21
N ILE A 106 10.85 7.45 -0.21
CA ILE A 106 12.06 6.68 0.13
C ILE A 106 13.23 7.07 -0.78
N ARG A 107 13.00 7.15 -2.11
CA ARG A 107 14.06 7.50 -3.06
C ARG A 107 14.59 8.91 -2.82
N LEU A 108 13.72 9.86 -2.54
CA LEU A 108 14.09 11.24 -2.25
C LEU A 108 15.02 11.31 -1.02
N PHE A 109 14.61 10.76 0.10
CA PHE A 109 15.40 10.77 1.32
C PHE A 109 16.66 9.91 1.22
N SER A 110 16.65 8.83 0.43
CA SER A 110 17.82 7.97 0.21
C SER A 110 18.98 8.70 -0.49
N SER A 111 18.72 9.83 -1.14
CA SER A 111 19.77 10.68 -1.75
C SER A 111 20.60 11.41 -0.69
N PHE A 112 20.01 11.70 0.46
CA PHE A 112 20.65 12.47 1.53
C PHE A 112 21.13 11.56 2.68
N ILE A 113 20.45 10.42 2.90
CA ILE A 113 20.65 9.57 4.07
C ILE A 113 21.21 8.22 3.64
N LYS A 114 22.48 7.96 4.01
CA LYS A 114 23.15 6.69 3.71
C LYS A 114 22.75 5.56 4.67
N ASN A 115 22.49 5.87 5.94
CA ASN A 115 22.14 4.89 6.94
C ASN A 115 20.68 4.45 6.76
N ASN A 116 20.45 3.15 6.53
CA ASN A 116 19.13 2.59 6.28
C ASN A 116 18.17 2.73 7.47
N THR A 117 18.67 2.63 8.70
CA THR A 117 17.84 2.77 9.91
C THR A 117 17.36 4.21 10.07
N ILE A 118 18.26 5.17 9.90
CA ILE A 118 17.94 6.60 9.97
C ILE A 118 16.98 6.97 8.82
N LEU A 119 17.22 6.44 7.62
CA LEU A 119 16.34 6.65 6.46
C LEU A 119 14.90 6.20 6.77
N VAL A 120 14.72 5.01 7.32
CA VAL A 120 13.42 4.46 7.68
C VAL A 120 12.72 5.35 8.70
N ILE A 121 13.42 5.74 9.78
CA ILE A 121 12.86 6.58 10.84
C ILE A 121 12.42 7.94 10.30
N ILE A 122 13.30 8.63 9.57
CA ILE A 122 13.01 9.97 9.04
C ILE A 122 11.86 9.92 8.02
N THR A 123 11.87 8.92 7.13
CA THR A 123 10.80 8.77 6.14
C THR A 123 9.46 8.47 6.81
N LEU A 124 9.46 7.63 7.84
CA LEU A 124 8.26 7.32 8.62
C LEU A 124 7.72 8.57 9.32
N MET A 125 8.57 9.31 10.03
CA MET A 125 8.18 10.56 10.69
C MET A 125 7.65 11.60 9.70
N PHE A 126 8.29 11.75 8.54
CA PHE A 126 7.85 12.66 7.49
C PHE A 126 6.45 12.30 6.97
N ILE A 127 6.20 11.02 6.66
CA ILE A 127 4.92 10.56 6.15
C ILE A 127 3.82 10.71 7.19
N LEU A 128 4.08 10.39 8.46
CA LEU A 128 3.11 10.53 9.53
C LEU A 128 2.78 12.00 9.85
N ALA A 129 3.76 12.90 9.75
CA ALA A 129 3.58 14.32 10.01
C ALA A 129 2.94 15.09 8.83
N ASN A 130 3.01 14.55 7.60
CA ASN A 130 2.55 15.26 6.41
C ASN A 130 1.04 15.07 6.18
N PRO A 131 0.22 16.13 6.19
CA PRO A 131 -1.22 16.02 5.95
C PRO A 131 -1.57 15.50 4.54
N LEU A 132 -0.73 15.77 3.52
CA LEU A 132 -0.92 15.22 2.18
C LEU A 132 -0.82 13.68 2.14
N SER A 133 -0.14 13.06 3.09
CA SER A 133 -0.07 11.61 3.16
C SER A 133 -1.41 10.96 3.47
N ARG A 134 -2.32 11.70 4.11
CA ARG A 134 -3.68 11.22 4.41
C ARG A 134 -4.53 11.07 3.17
N THR A 135 -4.46 12.02 2.23
CA THR A 135 -5.26 11.98 1.00
C THR A 135 -4.96 10.78 0.10
N ALA A 136 -3.72 10.29 0.14
CA ALA A 136 -3.29 9.10 -0.62
C ALA A 136 -3.22 7.84 0.27
N HIS A 137 -3.76 7.87 1.49
CA HIS A 137 -3.68 6.79 2.48
C HIS A 137 -2.25 6.26 2.72
N THR A 138 -1.23 7.07 2.39
CA THR A 138 0.17 6.69 2.49
C THR A 138 0.62 6.55 3.94
N ASN A 139 0.07 7.37 4.84
CA ASN A 139 0.33 7.32 6.27
C ASN A 139 -0.02 5.95 6.89
N PHE A 140 -1.09 5.31 6.40
CA PHE A 140 -1.49 3.97 6.84
C PHE A 140 -0.67 2.87 6.21
N MET A 141 -0.39 2.98 4.92
CA MET A 141 0.21 1.90 4.15
C MET A 141 1.73 1.84 4.29
N PHE A 142 2.37 2.97 4.55
CA PHE A 142 3.82 3.04 4.67
C PHE A 142 4.39 2.19 5.82
N PRO A 143 3.81 2.14 7.03
CA PRO A 143 4.28 1.25 8.09
C PRO A 143 4.34 -0.22 7.67
N PHE A 144 3.37 -0.71 6.89
CA PHE A 144 3.38 -2.08 6.38
C PHE A 144 4.50 -2.31 5.36
N LEU A 145 4.81 -1.32 4.52
CA LEU A 145 5.95 -1.37 3.60
C LEU A 145 7.26 -1.51 4.39
N ILE A 146 7.44 -0.70 5.44
CA ILE A 146 8.62 -0.77 6.30
C ILE A 146 8.67 -2.07 7.07
N TYR A 147 7.53 -2.56 7.57
CA TYR A 147 7.47 -3.86 8.23
C TYR A 147 7.94 -4.98 7.30
N GLY A 148 7.52 -5.00 6.03
CA GLY A 148 8.01 -5.96 5.04
C GLY A 148 9.52 -5.90 4.83
N TYR A 149 10.11 -4.72 4.77
CA TYR A 149 11.55 -4.54 4.71
C TYR A 149 12.28 -5.06 5.95
N LEU A 150 11.75 -4.77 7.14
CA LEU A 150 12.31 -5.25 8.40
C LEU A 150 12.19 -6.77 8.51
N LEU A 151 11.05 -7.32 8.11
CA LEU A 151 10.83 -8.77 8.08
C LEU A 151 11.89 -9.48 7.24
N LYS A 152 12.22 -8.97 6.05
CA LYS A 152 13.30 -9.48 5.22
C LYS A 152 14.66 -9.47 5.95
N LYS A 153 14.96 -8.37 6.65
CA LYS A 153 16.22 -8.20 7.37
C LYS A 153 16.35 -9.17 8.55
N PHE A 154 15.24 -9.52 9.17
CA PHE A 154 15.19 -10.34 10.37
C PHE A 154 14.92 -11.82 10.09
N ILE A 155 14.33 -12.19 8.95
CA ILE A 155 13.96 -13.59 8.63
C ILE A 155 15.14 -14.55 8.66
N GLY A 156 16.37 -14.06 8.38
CA GLY A 156 17.59 -14.85 8.50
C GLY A 156 18.16 -14.96 9.93
N LYS A 157 17.62 -14.19 10.89
CA LYS A 157 18.16 -14.07 12.25
C LYS A 157 17.18 -14.42 13.36
N MET A 158 15.88 -14.38 13.06
CA MET A 158 14.83 -14.66 14.03
C MET A 158 14.08 -15.95 13.69
N ASN A 159 13.74 -16.71 14.73
CA ASN A 159 12.79 -17.79 14.59
C ASN A 159 11.45 -17.22 14.09
N ILE A 160 10.92 -17.77 13.01
CA ILE A 160 9.64 -17.36 12.38
C ILE A 160 8.50 -17.25 13.41
N ALA A 161 8.57 -18.03 14.48
CA ALA A 161 7.61 -18.01 15.58
C ALA A 161 7.42 -16.63 16.22
N TYR A 162 8.42 -15.75 16.21
CA TYR A 162 8.31 -14.39 16.78
C TYR A 162 7.76 -13.35 15.80
N SER A 163 7.85 -13.60 14.50
CA SER A 163 7.32 -12.66 13.48
C SER A 163 5.79 -12.73 13.35
N ILE A 164 5.20 -13.90 13.64
CA ILE A 164 3.75 -14.11 13.56
C ILE A 164 3.00 -13.29 14.62
N PRO A 165 3.32 -13.33 15.93
CA PRO A 165 2.68 -12.49 16.94
C PRO A 165 2.80 -11.01 16.64
N PHE A 166 3.97 -10.57 16.15
CA PHE A 166 4.17 -9.15 15.80
C PHE A 166 3.29 -8.71 14.62
N ALA A 167 3.13 -9.56 13.59
CA ALA A 167 2.22 -9.31 12.48
C ALA A 167 0.76 -9.24 12.94
N ILE A 168 0.35 -10.13 13.84
CA ILE A 168 -1.00 -10.15 14.41
C ILE A 168 -1.27 -8.88 15.21
N VAL A 169 -0.37 -8.48 16.11
CA VAL A 169 -0.50 -7.23 16.88
C VAL A 169 -0.60 -6.03 15.94
N PHE A 170 0.21 -5.99 14.88
CA PHE A 170 0.18 -4.90 13.93
C PHE A 170 -1.15 -4.83 13.15
N ILE A 171 -1.71 -5.98 12.75
CA ILE A 171 -3.02 -6.07 12.10
C ILE A 171 -4.12 -5.61 13.06
N ILE A 172 -4.07 -6.03 14.34
CA ILE A 172 -5.04 -5.61 15.36
C ILE A 172 -5.00 -4.10 15.57
N LEU A 173 -3.81 -3.52 15.73
CA LEU A 173 -3.65 -2.07 15.90
C LEU A 173 -4.16 -1.32 14.67
N TYR A 174 -3.91 -1.84 13.48
CA TYR A 174 -4.41 -1.27 12.23
C TYR A 174 -5.94 -1.32 12.14
N THR A 175 -6.56 -2.46 12.44
CA THR A 175 -8.03 -2.58 12.41
C THR A 175 -8.69 -1.69 13.45
N PHE A 176 -8.08 -1.54 14.62
CA PHE A 176 -8.56 -0.64 15.66
C PHE A 176 -8.48 0.84 15.22
N TYR A 177 -7.35 1.24 14.64
CA TYR A 177 -7.16 2.60 14.14
C TYR A 177 -8.10 2.92 12.96
N TRP A 178 -8.27 1.98 12.02
CA TRP A 178 -9.19 2.12 10.90
C TRP A 178 -10.65 2.23 11.37
N GLY A 179 -11.03 1.45 12.37
CA GLY A 179 -12.35 1.53 12.98
C GLY A 179 -12.66 2.89 13.60
N ILE A 180 -11.69 3.51 14.29
CA ILE A 180 -11.87 4.85 14.88
C ILE A 180 -12.07 5.92 13.81
N GLU A 181 -11.35 5.87 12.69
CA GLU A 181 -11.41 6.90 11.65
C GLU A 181 -12.70 6.85 10.82
N HIS A 182 -13.38 5.71 10.78
CA HIS A 182 -14.62 5.51 10.00
C HIS A 182 -15.89 5.54 10.87
N THR A 183 -15.75 5.66 12.18
CA THR A 183 -16.89 5.79 13.11
C THR A 183 -17.15 7.23 13.57
N VAL A 184 -16.32 8.17 13.16
CA VAL A 184 -16.46 9.63 13.36
C VAL A 184 -16.84 10.29 12.06
#